data_6466a61a8edff86b8f7c70a132be7540
#
_entry.id   6466a61a8edff86b8f7c70a132be7540
#
_cell.length_a   1.000
_cell.length_b   1.000
_cell.length_c   1.000
_cell.angle_alpha   90.00
_cell.angle_beta   90.00
_cell.angle_gamma   90.00
#
_symmetry.space_group_name_H-M   'P 1'
#
loop_
_entity.id
_entity.type
_entity.pdbx_description
1 polymer ?
#
loop_
_entity_poly.entity_id
_entity_poly.type
_entity_poly.pdbx_seq_one_letter_code
_entity_poly.pdbx_strand_id
1 'polypeptide(L)'
;MSHFGSRSRPVSMNTIDAVIIGGGYGGVMAANRLAAKGRRVHLVNDGPTFVNRVRLHQHTATGYEVTRLLGEMLFPEIGLSTQRAVRVSAGGVRLADGTELEASHVVIATGSTGNGPATLAGADALRTTLSALPAGARIRVDGAGLSGIETATEIAEAMPHLKVSLTDPAGLFPSGSEGDRRWLANQLPRLGVVWDDGPADLAVDCTGLSAPDLASRSGMPVDGRGRLVVDQTLQAAPGIWGLGDAVVSPQLPHLRMGCATALPMGAHVADNVHRVLAGEAATGFDFGFSFRCVSLGRRNGLIEFVDRCDVPTGRRLTGREGASFKEKICRLVIDAPRRSAAGYRWLGRQR
;
A
#
# COMPACT_ATOMS: atom_id res chain seq x y z
N MET A 1 -48.68 -22.38 20.48
CA MET A 1 -48.52 -21.29 19.53
C MET A 1 -47.92 -20.09 20.26
N SER A 2 -46.60 -19.95 20.24
CA SER A 2 -45.85 -18.85 20.86
C SER A 2 -45.12 -18.12 19.76
N HIS A 3 -45.61 -16.90 19.48
CA HIS A 3 -44.97 -15.95 18.54
C HIS A 3 -43.64 -15.42 19.17
N PHE A 4 -42.52 -15.85 18.61
CA PHE A 4 -41.25 -15.13 18.82
C PHE A 4 -41.24 -13.88 17.91
N GLY A 5 -41.61 -12.74 18.48
CA GLY A 5 -41.42 -11.44 17.85
C GLY A 5 -39.94 -11.08 17.88
N SER A 6 -39.31 -11.05 16.69
CA SER A 6 -38.00 -10.45 16.48
C SER A 6 -38.11 -8.95 16.80
N ARG A 7 -37.63 -8.53 17.97
CA ARG A 7 -37.43 -7.12 18.30
C ARG A 7 -36.18 -6.65 17.59
N SER A 8 -36.37 -5.92 16.47
CA SER A 8 -35.32 -5.08 15.92
C SER A 8 -34.88 -4.08 17.00
N ARG A 9 -33.60 -4.11 17.39
CA ARG A 9 -33.01 -3.09 18.27
C ARG A 9 -33.16 -1.73 17.57
N PRO A 10 -33.61 -0.68 18.30
CA PRO A 10 -33.61 0.66 17.73
C PRO A 10 -32.17 1.06 17.41
N VAL A 11 -31.93 1.48 16.16
CA VAL A 11 -30.64 2.02 15.72
C VAL A 11 -30.43 3.29 16.54
N SER A 12 -29.44 3.26 17.44
CA SER A 12 -29.02 4.44 18.19
C SER A 12 -28.55 5.50 17.20
N MET A 13 -29.05 6.76 17.36
CA MET A 13 -28.74 7.87 16.43
C MET A 13 -27.25 8.29 16.39
N ASN A 14 -26.37 7.61 17.12
CA ASN A 14 -24.94 7.90 17.24
C ASN A 14 -24.00 6.78 16.76
N THR A 15 -24.48 5.74 16.09
CA THR A 15 -23.64 4.62 15.65
C THR A 15 -22.82 5.00 14.44
N ILE A 16 -21.50 4.72 14.46
CA ILE A 16 -20.60 4.86 13.31
C ILE A 16 -21.00 3.85 12.23
N ASP A 17 -21.19 4.29 10.99
CA ASP A 17 -21.52 3.38 9.87
C ASP A 17 -20.32 2.51 9.51
N ALA A 18 -19.11 3.08 9.49
CA ALA A 18 -17.87 2.34 9.20
C ALA A 18 -16.68 2.88 9.98
N VAL A 19 -15.93 1.98 10.63
CA VAL A 19 -14.57 2.26 11.14
C VAL A 19 -13.57 1.71 10.14
N ILE A 20 -12.61 2.57 9.74
CA ILE A 20 -11.52 2.22 8.82
C ILE A 20 -10.21 2.22 9.59
N ILE A 21 -9.47 1.11 9.54
CA ILE A 21 -8.22 0.92 10.26
C ILE A 21 -7.05 1.00 9.30
N GLY A 22 -6.30 2.09 9.39
CA GLY A 22 -5.15 2.40 8.55
C GLY A 22 -5.36 3.60 7.65
N GLY A 23 -4.53 4.64 7.84
CA GLY A 23 -4.53 5.91 7.12
C GLY A 23 -3.64 5.93 5.87
N GLY A 24 -3.46 4.78 5.20
CA GLY A 24 -2.76 4.71 3.91
C GLY A 24 -3.64 5.09 2.72
N TYR A 25 -3.12 4.89 1.49
CA TYR A 25 -3.82 5.28 0.25
C TYR A 25 -5.25 4.76 0.17
N GLY A 26 -5.45 3.46 0.41
CA GLY A 26 -6.76 2.83 0.30
C GLY A 26 -7.69 3.21 1.44
N GLY A 27 -7.17 3.33 2.68
CA GLY A 27 -7.97 3.71 3.85
C GLY A 27 -8.49 5.15 3.75
N VAL A 28 -7.63 6.10 3.38
CA VAL A 28 -8.05 7.50 3.15
C VAL A 28 -9.04 7.60 1.98
N MET A 29 -8.83 6.84 0.90
CA MET A 29 -9.78 6.76 -0.22
C MET A 29 -11.14 6.24 0.25
N ALA A 30 -11.17 5.15 1.01
CA ALA A 30 -12.41 4.56 1.49
C ALA A 30 -13.14 5.50 2.45
N ALA A 31 -12.41 6.15 3.37
CA ALA A 31 -12.99 7.10 4.33
C ALA A 31 -13.66 8.28 3.62
N ASN A 32 -12.92 8.97 2.76
CA ASN A 32 -13.45 10.14 2.04
C ASN A 32 -14.60 9.76 1.09
N ARG A 33 -14.53 8.59 0.43
CA ARG A 33 -15.60 8.15 -0.48
C ARG A 33 -16.89 7.80 0.26
N LEU A 34 -16.80 7.17 1.42
CA LEU A 34 -17.97 6.89 2.27
C LEU A 34 -18.56 8.19 2.84
N ALA A 35 -17.73 9.10 3.32
CA ALA A 35 -18.18 10.41 3.81
C ALA A 35 -18.85 11.21 2.69
N ALA A 36 -18.32 11.23 1.47
CA ALA A 36 -18.95 11.85 0.30
C ALA A 36 -20.33 11.25 -0.05
N LYS A 37 -20.64 10.04 0.44
CA LYS A 37 -21.96 9.38 0.30
C LYS A 37 -22.84 9.58 1.53
N GLY A 38 -22.48 10.51 2.44
CA GLY A 38 -23.22 10.83 3.64
C GLY A 38 -23.15 9.78 4.76
N ARG A 39 -22.14 8.89 4.74
CA ARG A 39 -21.93 7.88 5.78
C ARG A 39 -21.09 8.44 6.92
N ARG A 40 -21.41 8.05 8.16
CA ARG A 40 -20.63 8.40 9.34
C ARG A 40 -19.41 7.49 9.43
N VAL A 41 -18.24 8.07 9.26
CA VAL A 41 -16.96 7.35 9.14
C VAL A 41 -16.02 7.77 10.26
N HIS A 42 -15.31 6.81 10.82
CA HIS A 42 -14.21 7.05 11.75
C HIS A 42 -12.96 6.33 11.23
N LEU A 43 -11.86 7.06 11.07
CA LEU A 43 -10.57 6.49 10.69
C LEU A 43 -9.70 6.32 11.93
N VAL A 44 -9.13 5.13 12.08
CA VAL A 44 -8.17 4.77 13.13
C VAL A 44 -6.81 4.57 12.47
N ASN A 45 -5.78 5.24 12.98
CA ASN A 45 -4.41 5.06 12.50
C ASN A 45 -3.42 5.10 13.67
N ASP A 46 -2.33 4.35 13.55
CA ASP A 46 -1.23 4.40 14.53
C ASP A 46 -0.37 5.65 14.25
N GLY A 47 -0.78 6.78 14.87
CA GLY A 47 -0.22 8.10 14.66
C GLY A 47 -1.00 9.01 13.69
N PRO A 48 -0.65 10.32 13.67
CA PRO A 48 -1.42 11.35 12.98
C PRO A 48 -1.08 11.50 11.49
N THR A 49 -0.13 10.73 10.95
CA THR A 49 0.45 10.98 9.64
C THR A 49 0.08 9.93 8.60
N PHE A 50 -0.21 10.41 7.40
CA PHE A 50 -0.17 9.64 6.16
C PHE A 50 1.28 9.54 5.69
N VAL A 51 1.71 8.36 5.23
CA VAL A 51 3.05 8.12 4.68
C VAL A 51 2.96 7.81 3.19
N ASN A 52 3.65 8.60 2.37
CA ASN A 52 3.79 8.39 0.93
C ASN A 52 4.82 7.28 0.64
N ARG A 53 4.41 6.03 0.88
CA ARG A 53 5.30 4.86 0.85
C ARG A 53 5.99 4.63 -0.50
N VAL A 54 5.41 5.07 -1.61
CA VAL A 54 6.03 4.95 -2.94
C VAL A 54 7.28 5.83 -3.10
N ARG A 55 7.61 6.66 -2.09
CA ARG A 55 8.79 7.51 -2.05
C ARG A 55 9.73 7.24 -0.88
N LEU A 56 9.52 6.15 -0.13
CA LEU A 56 10.38 5.82 1.01
C LEU A 56 11.84 5.60 0.57
N HIS A 57 12.08 5.00 -0.60
CA HIS A 57 13.43 4.89 -1.18
C HIS A 57 14.09 6.27 -1.39
N GLN A 58 13.34 7.27 -1.87
CA GLN A 58 13.82 8.64 -2.01
C GLN A 58 14.06 9.30 -0.65
N HIS A 59 13.14 9.13 0.30
CA HIS A 59 13.32 9.62 1.67
C HIS A 59 14.58 9.05 2.32
N THR A 60 14.81 7.74 2.21
CA THR A 60 15.99 7.06 2.70
C THR A 60 17.28 7.70 2.18
N ALA A 61 17.35 7.97 0.88
CA ALA A 61 18.57 8.47 0.26
C ALA A 61 18.77 9.97 0.43
N THR A 62 17.70 10.78 0.42
CA THR A 62 17.79 12.24 0.32
C THR A 62 17.14 13.01 1.47
N GLY A 63 16.35 12.35 2.32
CA GLY A 63 15.51 13.03 3.32
C GLY A 63 14.28 13.73 2.74
N TYR A 64 13.89 13.37 1.50
CA TYR A 64 12.67 13.91 0.88
C TYR A 64 11.46 13.72 1.79
N GLU A 65 10.66 14.77 1.99
CA GLU A 65 9.47 14.71 2.85
C GLU A 65 8.40 13.80 2.27
N VAL A 66 7.99 12.79 3.03
CA VAL A 66 7.04 11.75 2.61
C VAL A 66 5.80 11.69 3.47
N THR A 67 5.68 12.56 4.47
CA THR A 67 4.52 12.58 5.38
C THR A 67 3.58 13.72 5.10
N ARG A 68 2.31 13.53 5.46
CA ARG A 68 1.27 14.57 5.54
C ARG A 68 0.38 14.31 6.74
N LEU A 69 -0.20 15.34 7.34
CA LEU A 69 -1.18 15.17 8.39
C LEU A 69 -2.46 14.52 7.85
N LEU A 70 -2.94 13.45 8.50
CA LEU A 70 -4.18 12.78 8.10
C LEU A 70 -5.38 13.73 8.13
N GLY A 71 -5.42 14.67 9.08
CA GLY A 71 -6.47 15.69 9.13
C GLY A 71 -6.55 16.56 7.86
N GLU A 72 -5.44 16.74 7.15
CA GLU A 72 -5.42 17.46 5.86
C GLU A 72 -5.86 16.58 4.68
N MET A 73 -5.75 15.26 4.84
CA MET A 73 -6.10 14.27 3.81
C MET A 73 -7.57 13.84 3.89
N LEU A 74 -8.19 13.94 5.05
CA LEU A 74 -9.57 13.54 5.31
C LEU A 74 -10.56 14.70 5.09
N PHE A 75 -11.81 14.37 4.82
CA PHE A 75 -12.90 15.35 4.87
C PHE A 75 -13.19 15.71 6.33
N PRO A 76 -13.61 16.98 6.62
CA PRO A 76 -13.74 17.48 7.99
C PRO A 76 -14.71 16.71 8.88
N GLU A 77 -15.72 16.06 8.30
CA GLU A 77 -16.74 15.29 9.00
C GLU A 77 -16.27 13.88 9.43
N ILE A 78 -15.09 13.43 9.01
CA ILE A 78 -14.56 12.13 9.35
C ILE A 78 -13.89 12.18 10.72
N GLY A 79 -14.35 11.33 11.66
CA GLY A 79 -13.69 11.16 12.94
C GLY A 79 -12.30 10.54 12.76
N LEU A 80 -11.32 10.98 13.55
CA LEU A 80 -9.94 10.47 13.52
C LEU A 80 -9.47 10.10 14.91
N SER A 81 -9.03 8.85 15.09
CA SER A 81 -8.27 8.40 16.25
C SER A 81 -6.84 8.07 15.84
N THR A 82 -5.87 8.68 16.51
CA THR A 82 -4.43 8.47 16.28
C THR A 82 -3.86 7.41 17.21
N GLN A 83 -4.65 6.39 17.49
CA GLN A 83 -4.36 5.27 18.36
C GLN A 83 -4.27 3.97 17.56
N ARG A 84 -3.45 3.05 18.05
CA ARG A 84 -3.33 1.73 17.44
C ARG A 84 -4.57 0.88 17.68
N ALA A 85 -5.15 0.28 16.65
CA ALA A 85 -6.16 -0.76 16.77
C ALA A 85 -5.50 -2.06 17.23
N VAL A 86 -6.05 -2.70 18.26
CA VAL A 86 -5.48 -3.93 18.84
C VAL A 86 -6.38 -5.15 18.65
N ARG A 87 -7.68 -4.95 18.39
CA ARG A 87 -8.65 -6.04 18.13
C ARG A 87 -9.79 -5.56 17.26
N VAL A 88 -10.26 -6.43 16.39
CA VAL A 88 -11.42 -6.22 15.51
C VAL A 88 -12.48 -7.28 15.78
N SER A 89 -13.74 -6.90 15.75
CA SER A 89 -14.91 -7.76 15.78
C SER A 89 -15.98 -7.28 14.79
N ALA A 90 -17.03 -8.08 14.56
CA ALA A 90 -18.16 -7.67 13.71
C ALA A 90 -18.93 -6.45 14.25
N GLY A 91 -18.76 -6.08 15.51
CA GLY A 91 -19.41 -4.93 16.14
C GLY A 91 -18.51 -3.70 16.33
N GLY A 92 -17.22 -3.78 15.98
CA GLY A 92 -16.34 -2.62 16.18
C GLY A 92 -14.86 -2.94 16.36
N VAL A 93 -14.16 -1.97 16.92
CA VAL A 93 -12.70 -1.96 17.07
C VAL A 93 -12.30 -1.54 18.47
N ARG A 94 -11.37 -2.28 19.10
CA ARG A 94 -10.71 -1.87 20.34
C ARG A 94 -9.36 -1.23 20.05
N LEU A 95 -9.12 -0.09 20.68
CA LEU A 95 -7.87 0.67 20.59
C LEU A 95 -6.91 0.29 21.73
N ALA A 96 -5.64 0.69 21.60
CA ALA A 96 -4.59 0.37 22.56
C ALA A 96 -4.79 0.99 23.96
N ASP A 97 -5.48 2.13 24.04
CA ASP A 97 -5.86 2.80 25.28
C ASP A 97 -7.12 2.21 25.96
N GLY A 98 -7.69 1.14 25.38
CA GLY A 98 -8.91 0.49 25.86
C GLY A 98 -10.20 1.06 25.28
N THR A 99 -10.17 2.14 24.52
CA THR A 99 -11.35 2.72 23.87
C THR A 99 -11.96 1.70 22.90
N GLU A 100 -13.28 1.59 22.92
CA GLU A 100 -14.05 0.78 21.97
C GLU A 100 -14.87 1.67 21.04
N LEU A 101 -14.73 1.46 19.74
CA LEU A 101 -15.52 2.14 18.71
C LEU A 101 -16.52 1.13 18.15
N GLU A 102 -17.81 1.35 18.43
CA GLU A 102 -18.89 0.54 17.85
C GLU A 102 -19.21 1.00 16.44
N ALA A 103 -19.31 0.06 15.51
CA ALA A 103 -19.61 0.35 14.11
C ALA A 103 -20.35 -0.81 13.43
N SER A 104 -21.19 -0.48 12.45
CA SER A 104 -21.88 -1.48 11.63
C SER A 104 -20.91 -2.24 10.72
N HIS A 105 -19.85 -1.57 10.26
CA HIS A 105 -18.81 -2.14 9.40
C HIS A 105 -17.42 -1.77 9.87
N VAL A 106 -16.48 -2.70 9.73
CA VAL A 106 -15.06 -2.49 9.97
C VAL A 106 -14.28 -2.79 8.69
N VAL A 107 -13.36 -1.90 8.32
CA VAL A 107 -12.51 -2.03 7.14
C VAL A 107 -11.05 -2.12 7.57
N ILE A 108 -10.40 -3.25 7.33
CA ILE A 108 -8.97 -3.46 7.61
C ILE A 108 -8.18 -2.96 6.40
N ALA A 109 -7.48 -1.84 6.59
CA ALA A 109 -6.67 -1.14 5.60
C ALA A 109 -5.23 -0.89 6.10
N THR A 110 -4.73 -1.78 6.97
CA THR A 110 -3.46 -1.62 7.70
C THR A 110 -2.22 -1.68 6.80
N GLY A 111 -2.38 -2.03 5.53
CA GLY A 111 -1.28 -2.09 4.57
C GLY A 111 -0.33 -3.23 4.84
N SER A 112 0.96 -2.98 4.57
CA SER A 112 2.03 -3.97 4.74
C SER A 112 3.15 -3.44 5.64
N THR A 113 3.94 -4.36 6.17
CA THR A 113 5.20 -4.12 6.88
C THR A 113 6.32 -4.94 6.24
N GLY A 114 7.55 -4.66 6.59
CA GLY A 114 8.73 -5.37 6.08
C GLY A 114 9.99 -4.77 6.64
N ASN A 115 11.13 -5.34 6.24
CA ASN A 115 12.45 -4.88 6.63
C ASN A 115 12.92 -3.69 5.76
N GLY A 116 14.09 -3.16 6.06
CA GLY A 116 14.70 -2.05 5.32
C GLY A 116 13.76 -0.84 5.21
N PRO A 117 13.68 -0.18 4.06
CA PRO A 117 12.88 1.03 3.87
C PRO A 117 11.38 0.74 3.58
N ALA A 118 10.84 -0.38 4.02
CA ALA A 118 9.44 -0.73 3.80
C ALA A 118 8.47 0.09 4.67
N THR A 119 8.95 0.66 5.76
CA THR A 119 8.20 1.54 6.68
C THR A 119 8.92 2.88 6.84
N LEU A 120 8.23 3.92 7.36
CA LEU A 120 8.86 5.21 7.64
C LEU A 120 10.00 5.05 8.66
N ALA A 121 9.74 4.35 9.76
CA ALA A 121 10.75 4.11 10.79
C ALA A 121 11.97 3.35 10.25
N GLY A 122 11.76 2.35 9.38
CA GLY A 122 12.86 1.64 8.72
C GLY A 122 13.64 2.52 7.76
N ALA A 123 12.95 3.39 7.01
CA ALA A 123 13.58 4.35 6.11
C ALA A 123 14.42 5.41 6.87
N ASP A 124 13.92 5.91 8.01
CA ASP A 124 14.64 6.85 8.89
C ASP A 124 15.88 6.20 9.50
N ALA A 125 15.75 4.99 10.04
CA ALA A 125 16.86 4.24 10.61
C ALA A 125 17.94 3.96 9.55
N LEU A 126 17.53 3.52 8.35
CA LEU A 126 18.45 3.25 7.25
C LEU A 126 19.15 4.54 6.79
N ARG A 127 18.44 5.65 6.66
CA ARG A 127 18.99 6.97 6.31
C ARG A 127 20.05 7.40 7.33
N THR A 128 19.77 7.26 8.62
CA THR A 128 20.71 7.58 9.69
C THR A 128 21.98 6.74 9.57
N THR A 129 21.82 5.42 9.37
CA THR A 129 22.95 4.50 9.20
C THR A 129 23.79 4.86 7.97
N LEU A 130 23.15 5.06 6.80
CA LEU A 130 23.84 5.43 5.55
C LEU A 130 24.63 6.73 5.69
N SER A 131 24.08 7.73 6.37
CA SER A 131 24.74 9.04 6.58
C SER A 131 25.99 8.97 7.46
N ALA A 132 26.12 7.93 8.30
CA ALA A 132 27.25 7.72 9.19
C ALA A 132 28.37 6.87 8.56
N LEU A 133 28.15 6.30 7.39
CA LEU A 133 29.15 5.42 6.76
C LEU A 133 30.29 6.21 6.12
N PRO A 134 31.53 5.69 6.22
CA PRO A 134 32.69 6.32 5.59
C PRO A 134 32.65 6.16 4.05
N ALA A 135 33.39 7.03 3.36
CA ALA A 135 33.58 6.91 1.93
C ALA A 135 34.18 5.55 1.55
N GLY A 136 33.66 4.95 0.51
CA GLY A 136 34.03 3.62 0.03
C GLY A 136 33.35 2.45 0.73
N ALA A 137 32.51 2.71 1.75
CA ALA A 137 31.70 1.66 2.37
C ALA A 137 30.81 0.94 1.35
N ARG A 138 30.68 -0.37 1.53
CA ARG A 138 29.93 -1.26 0.62
C ARG A 138 28.54 -1.50 1.15
N ILE A 139 27.55 -1.13 0.34
CA ILE A 139 26.13 -1.34 0.61
C ILE A 139 25.63 -2.43 -0.32
N ARG A 140 25.03 -3.49 0.23
CA ARG A 140 24.35 -4.51 -0.55
C ARG A 140 22.84 -4.40 -0.32
N VAL A 141 22.08 -4.24 -1.39
CA VAL A 141 20.62 -4.29 -1.37
C VAL A 141 20.19 -5.70 -1.77
N ASP A 142 19.55 -6.40 -0.83
CA ASP A 142 19.04 -7.76 -1.00
C ASP A 142 17.57 -7.68 -1.45
N GLY A 143 17.27 -8.27 -2.63
CA GLY A 143 15.97 -8.19 -3.29
C GLY A 143 15.98 -7.24 -4.50
N ALA A 144 15.92 -7.81 -5.71
CA ALA A 144 15.97 -7.05 -6.97
C ALA A 144 14.59 -6.90 -7.65
N GLY A 145 13.53 -6.83 -6.83
CA GLY A 145 12.21 -6.38 -7.27
C GLY A 145 12.14 -4.86 -7.41
N LEU A 146 10.92 -4.32 -7.60
CA LEU A 146 10.68 -2.88 -7.80
C LEU A 146 11.36 -2.02 -6.72
N SER A 147 11.12 -2.35 -5.43
CA SER A 147 11.63 -1.54 -4.30
C SER A 147 13.15 -1.61 -4.16
N GLY A 148 13.76 -2.78 -4.38
CA GLY A 148 15.21 -2.93 -4.24
C GLY A 148 15.96 -2.19 -5.33
N ILE A 149 15.50 -2.27 -6.58
CA ILE A 149 16.07 -1.50 -7.70
C ILE A 149 15.98 0.01 -7.42
N GLU A 150 14.83 0.49 -6.93
CA GLU A 150 14.64 1.89 -6.57
C GLU A 150 15.55 2.32 -5.42
N THR A 151 15.64 1.51 -4.36
CA THR A 151 16.49 1.79 -3.20
C THR A 151 17.96 1.85 -3.59
N ALA A 152 18.45 0.85 -4.33
CA ALA A 152 19.85 0.79 -4.75
C ALA A 152 20.24 2.01 -5.62
N THR A 153 19.41 2.34 -6.61
CA THR A 153 19.70 3.43 -7.54
C THR A 153 19.57 4.82 -6.90
N GLU A 154 18.65 5.01 -5.95
CA GLU A 154 18.55 6.26 -5.19
C GLU A 154 19.76 6.46 -4.26
N ILE A 155 20.19 5.41 -3.56
CA ILE A 155 21.38 5.49 -2.70
C ILE A 155 22.61 5.81 -3.55
N ALA A 156 22.81 5.12 -4.67
CA ALA A 156 23.96 5.34 -5.54
C ALA A 156 23.99 6.77 -6.13
N GLU A 157 22.82 7.33 -6.54
CA GLU A 157 22.72 8.69 -7.05
C GLU A 157 22.95 9.74 -5.97
N ALA A 158 22.34 9.57 -4.79
CA ALA A 158 22.39 10.55 -3.71
C ALA A 158 23.69 10.49 -2.90
N MET A 159 24.35 9.34 -2.82
CA MET A 159 25.52 9.08 -1.99
C MET A 159 26.64 8.45 -2.83
N PRO A 160 27.21 9.17 -3.80
CA PRO A 160 28.20 8.62 -4.75
C PRO A 160 29.55 8.22 -4.11
N HIS A 161 29.75 8.54 -2.86
CA HIS A 161 30.90 8.08 -2.07
C HIS A 161 30.76 6.65 -1.55
N LEU A 162 29.55 6.05 -1.63
CA LEU A 162 29.28 4.66 -1.25
C LEU A 162 29.37 3.74 -2.46
N LYS A 163 29.71 2.49 -2.23
CA LYS A 163 29.72 1.43 -3.27
C LYS A 163 28.46 0.60 -3.11
N VAL A 164 27.55 0.70 -4.07
CA VAL A 164 26.24 0.04 -3.99
C VAL A 164 26.21 -1.22 -4.87
N SER A 165 25.81 -2.33 -4.28
CA SER A 165 25.50 -3.57 -5.00
C SER A 165 24.02 -3.97 -4.81
N LEU A 166 23.52 -4.75 -5.75
CA LEU A 166 22.16 -5.30 -5.77
C LEU A 166 22.25 -6.79 -6.02
N THR A 167 21.49 -7.59 -5.28
CA THR A 167 21.41 -9.04 -5.48
C THR A 167 20.01 -9.57 -5.20
N ASP A 168 19.68 -10.71 -5.81
CA ASP A 168 18.44 -11.45 -5.55
C ASP A 168 18.62 -12.89 -6.06
N PRO A 169 18.35 -13.93 -5.26
CA PRO A 169 18.41 -15.32 -5.71
C PRO A 169 17.51 -15.64 -6.91
N ALA A 170 16.41 -14.89 -7.08
CA ALA A 170 15.49 -15.01 -8.21
C ALA A 170 15.95 -14.22 -9.45
N GLY A 171 17.09 -13.54 -9.39
CA GLY A 171 17.66 -12.73 -10.47
C GLY A 171 17.12 -11.29 -10.49
N LEU A 172 17.67 -10.50 -11.41
CA LEU A 172 17.30 -9.10 -11.60
C LEU A 172 15.88 -8.98 -12.14
N PHE A 173 15.03 -8.18 -11.46
CA PHE A 173 13.65 -7.89 -11.83
C PHE A 173 12.84 -9.16 -12.17
N PRO A 174 12.66 -10.09 -11.21
CA PRO A 174 12.12 -11.42 -11.49
C PRO A 174 10.75 -11.41 -12.18
N SER A 175 9.91 -10.42 -11.87
CA SER A 175 8.57 -10.27 -12.46
C SER A 175 8.55 -9.55 -13.80
N GLY A 176 9.68 -8.98 -14.25
CA GLY A 176 9.77 -8.22 -15.49
C GLY A 176 9.98 -9.06 -16.73
N SER A 177 9.82 -8.45 -17.90
CA SER A 177 10.16 -9.08 -19.19
C SER A 177 11.66 -9.31 -19.31
N GLU A 178 12.06 -10.28 -20.16
CA GLU A 178 13.47 -10.49 -20.46
C GLU A 178 14.14 -9.25 -21.08
N GLY A 179 13.40 -8.54 -21.93
CA GLY A 179 13.86 -7.28 -22.53
C GLY A 179 14.14 -6.21 -21.49
N ASP A 180 13.28 -6.10 -20.46
CA ASP A 180 13.44 -5.12 -19.39
C ASP A 180 14.57 -5.53 -18.44
N ARG A 181 14.73 -6.82 -18.13
CA ARG A 181 15.88 -7.33 -17.37
C ARG A 181 17.20 -6.99 -18.07
N ARG A 182 17.33 -7.25 -19.38
CA ARG A 182 18.52 -6.91 -20.17
C ARG A 182 18.78 -5.40 -20.18
N TRP A 183 17.72 -4.60 -20.32
CA TRP A 183 17.85 -3.15 -20.30
C TRP A 183 18.33 -2.66 -18.93
N LEU A 184 17.74 -3.13 -17.83
CA LEU A 184 18.16 -2.81 -16.46
C LEU A 184 19.61 -3.23 -16.19
N ALA A 185 20.02 -4.42 -16.59
CA ALA A 185 21.40 -4.90 -16.44
C ALA A 185 22.43 -3.96 -17.10
N ASN A 186 22.04 -3.32 -18.22
CA ASN A 186 22.88 -2.32 -18.89
C ASN A 186 22.82 -0.92 -18.24
N GLN A 187 21.74 -0.61 -17.49
CA GLN A 187 21.61 0.70 -16.84
C GLN A 187 22.25 0.74 -15.45
N LEU A 188 22.13 -0.30 -14.66
CA LEU A 188 22.59 -0.34 -13.26
C LEU A 188 24.07 0.06 -13.10
N PRO A 189 25.03 -0.47 -13.89
CA PRO A 189 26.44 -0.06 -13.78
C PRO A 189 26.67 1.42 -14.08
N ARG A 190 25.88 2.01 -15.02
CA ARG A 190 25.95 3.44 -15.39
C ARG A 190 25.43 4.34 -14.28
N LEU A 191 24.63 3.79 -13.37
CA LEU A 191 24.06 4.46 -12.20
C LEU A 191 24.85 4.18 -10.93
N GLY A 192 26.00 3.51 -11.05
CA GLY A 192 26.85 3.16 -9.90
C GLY A 192 26.38 1.96 -9.08
N VAL A 193 25.49 1.12 -9.62
CA VAL A 193 25.00 -0.10 -8.95
C VAL A 193 25.58 -1.34 -9.65
N VAL A 194 26.24 -2.19 -8.88
CA VAL A 194 26.86 -3.43 -9.36
C VAL A 194 25.97 -4.62 -8.99
N TRP A 195 25.85 -5.61 -9.88
CA TRP A 195 25.23 -6.89 -9.55
C TRP A 195 26.26 -7.77 -8.83
N ASP A 196 26.15 -7.89 -7.52
CA ASP A 196 27.11 -8.60 -6.68
C ASP A 196 26.50 -9.01 -5.33
N ASP A 197 26.79 -10.24 -4.88
CA ASP A 197 26.37 -10.80 -3.60
C ASP A 197 27.51 -10.89 -2.57
N GLY A 198 28.66 -10.29 -2.88
CA GLY A 198 29.82 -10.26 -2.02
C GLY A 198 29.62 -9.60 -0.65
N PRO A 199 30.64 -9.61 0.21
CA PRO A 199 30.54 -9.03 1.55
C PRO A 199 30.26 -7.52 1.50
N ALA A 200 29.41 -7.03 2.42
CA ALA A 200 29.02 -5.65 2.53
C ALA A 200 29.21 -5.14 3.98
N ASP A 201 29.44 -3.84 4.12
CA ASP A 201 29.50 -3.18 5.43
C ASP A 201 28.09 -2.92 5.97
N LEU A 202 27.09 -2.82 5.05
CA LEU A 202 25.68 -2.74 5.38
C LEU A 202 24.85 -3.54 4.34
N ALA A 203 24.01 -4.48 4.82
CA ALA A 203 23.01 -5.13 4.02
C ALA A 203 21.65 -4.48 4.23
N VAL A 204 20.93 -4.17 3.13
CA VAL A 204 19.61 -3.55 3.12
C VAL A 204 18.60 -4.55 2.57
N ASP A 205 17.74 -5.07 3.43
CA ASP A 205 16.74 -6.06 3.06
C ASP A 205 15.52 -5.42 2.39
N CYS A 206 15.32 -5.73 1.12
CA CYS A 206 14.16 -5.37 0.30
C CYS A 206 13.36 -6.61 -0.14
N THR A 207 13.48 -7.73 0.57
CA THR A 207 12.93 -9.05 0.22
C THR A 207 11.54 -9.30 0.77
N GLY A 208 10.56 -8.63 0.30
CA GLY A 208 9.18 -9.00 0.58
C GLY A 208 8.51 -8.18 1.68
N LEU A 209 7.19 -8.31 1.68
CA LEU A 209 6.28 -7.61 2.56
C LEU A 209 5.34 -8.63 3.22
N SER A 210 4.91 -8.33 4.44
CA SER A 210 3.87 -9.07 5.18
C SER A 210 2.81 -8.10 5.66
N ALA A 211 1.63 -8.60 6.03
CA ALA A 211 0.62 -7.77 6.67
C ALA A 211 0.89 -7.67 8.18
N PRO A 212 0.50 -6.54 8.84
CA PRO A 212 0.46 -6.46 10.30
C PRO A 212 -0.48 -7.50 10.92
N ASP A 213 -0.20 -7.89 12.15
CA ASP A 213 -0.84 -9.01 12.85
C ASP A 213 -2.28 -8.79 13.35
N LEU A 214 -2.88 -7.63 13.07
CA LEU A 214 -4.21 -7.26 13.57
C LEU A 214 -5.29 -8.31 13.20
N ALA A 215 -5.31 -8.77 11.96
CA ALA A 215 -6.29 -9.75 11.49
C ALA A 215 -6.12 -11.11 12.21
N SER A 216 -4.91 -11.65 12.29
CA SER A 216 -4.61 -12.90 12.96
C SER A 216 -4.88 -12.83 14.46
N ARG A 217 -4.49 -11.75 15.14
CA ARG A 217 -4.78 -11.51 16.57
C ARG A 217 -6.27 -11.35 16.85
N SER A 218 -7.04 -10.96 15.86
CA SER A 218 -8.51 -10.88 15.94
C SER A 218 -9.20 -12.21 15.62
N GLY A 219 -8.44 -13.29 15.37
CA GLY A 219 -8.99 -14.62 15.07
C GLY A 219 -9.53 -14.78 13.66
N MET A 220 -9.13 -13.89 12.73
CA MET A 220 -9.58 -13.95 11.34
C MET A 220 -8.66 -14.85 10.49
N PRO A 221 -9.17 -15.46 9.41
CA PRO A 221 -8.35 -16.26 8.51
C PRO A 221 -7.32 -15.37 7.79
N VAL A 222 -6.06 -15.81 7.83
CA VAL A 222 -4.93 -15.15 7.19
C VAL A 222 -4.10 -16.14 6.37
N ASP A 223 -3.39 -15.65 5.36
CA ASP A 223 -2.41 -16.44 4.62
C ASP A 223 -1.04 -16.51 5.32
N GLY A 224 -0.06 -17.19 4.70
CA GLY A 224 1.29 -17.33 5.23
C GLY A 224 2.10 -16.02 5.37
N ARG A 225 1.58 -14.89 4.84
CA ARG A 225 2.14 -13.54 5.01
C ARG A 225 1.32 -12.67 5.96
N GLY A 226 0.38 -13.26 6.71
CA GLY A 226 -0.50 -12.56 7.64
C GLY A 226 -1.61 -11.73 6.97
N ARG A 227 -1.80 -11.84 5.64
CA ARG A 227 -2.84 -11.10 4.93
C ARG A 227 -4.22 -11.69 5.21
N LEU A 228 -5.18 -10.83 5.55
CA LEU A 228 -6.59 -11.20 5.72
C LEU A 228 -7.14 -11.85 4.44
N VAL A 229 -7.73 -13.04 4.56
CA VAL A 229 -8.40 -13.69 3.43
C VAL A 229 -9.76 -13.05 3.22
N VAL A 230 -10.00 -12.56 2.00
CA VAL A 230 -11.27 -11.94 1.58
C VAL A 230 -11.82 -12.62 0.33
N ASP A 231 -13.13 -12.51 0.13
CA ASP A 231 -13.79 -12.98 -1.09
C ASP A 231 -13.59 -12.01 -2.28
N GLN A 232 -14.25 -12.30 -3.39
CA GLN A 232 -14.20 -11.43 -4.58
C GLN A 232 -14.82 -10.03 -4.38
N THR A 233 -15.64 -9.83 -3.34
CA THR A 233 -16.22 -8.52 -2.99
C THR A 233 -15.33 -7.71 -2.06
N LEU A 234 -14.23 -8.28 -1.61
CA LEU A 234 -13.30 -7.80 -0.59
C LEU A 234 -13.88 -7.86 0.85
N GLN A 235 -14.84 -8.76 1.07
CA GLN A 235 -15.41 -9.02 2.39
C GLN A 235 -14.76 -10.28 3.00
N ALA A 236 -14.38 -10.22 4.29
CA ALA A 236 -13.84 -11.35 5.03
C ALA A 236 -14.93 -12.10 5.83
N ALA A 237 -15.92 -11.35 6.33
CA ALA A 237 -17.07 -11.84 7.07
C ALA A 237 -18.17 -10.76 7.08
N PRO A 238 -19.43 -11.05 7.43
CA PRO A 238 -20.47 -10.06 7.56
C PRO A 238 -20.02 -8.87 8.42
N GLY A 239 -20.05 -7.65 7.83
CA GLY A 239 -19.60 -6.42 8.47
C GLY A 239 -18.08 -6.21 8.51
N ILE A 240 -17.25 -7.16 8.06
CA ILE A 240 -15.79 -7.06 8.06
C ILE A 240 -15.26 -7.07 6.62
N TRP A 241 -14.55 -6.03 6.26
CA TRP A 241 -13.96 -5.80 4.94
C TRP A 241 -12.46 -5.65 5.03
N GLY A 242 -11.78 -5.86 3.91
CA GLY A 242 -10.35 -5.62 3.84
C GLY A 242 -9.93 -5.01 2.51
N LEU A 243 -8.82 -4.28 2.50
CA LEU A 243 -8.30 -3.65 1.29
C LEU A 243 -6.78 -3.40 1.32
N GLY A 244 -6.22 -3.20 0.13
CA GLY A 244 -4.79 -2.90 -0.05
C GLY A 244 -3.90 -4.09 0.26
N ASP A 245 -2.68 -3.79 0.72
CA ASP A 245 -1.65 -4.81 0.97
C ASP A 245 -1.99 -5.77 2.13
N ALA A 246 -2.94 -5.37 2.99
CA ALA A 246 -3.35 -6.16 4.15
C ALA A 246 -4.18 -7.40 3.80
N VAL A 247 -4.59 -7.58 2.55
CA VAL A 247 -5.51 -8.64 2.14
C VAL A 247 -4.99 -9.50 1.01
N VAL A 248 -5.58 -10.69 0.91
CA VAL A 248 -5.46 -11.61 -0.24
C VAL A 248 -6.83 -12.15 -0.59
N SER A 249 -7.13 -12.24 -1.89
CA SER A 249 -8.33 -12.92 -2.39
C SER A 249 -7.92 -14.08 -3.28
N PRO A 250 -8.28 -15.33 -2.94
CA PRO A 250 -8.05 -16.48 -3.82
C PRO A 250 -8.73 -16.37 -5.19
N GLN A 251 -9.84 -15.61 -5.28
CA GLN A 251 -10.56 -15.36 -6.52
C GLN A 251 -9.91 -14.27 -7.40
N LEU A 252 -8.93 -13.53 -6.85
CA LEU A 252 -8.24 -12.42 -7.53
C LEU A 252 -6.71 -12.61 -7.41
N PRO A 253 -6.15 -13.73 -7.88
CA PRO A 253 -4.76 -14.12 -7.63
C PRO A 253 -3.74 -13.20 -8.31
N HIS A 254 -4.15 -12.43 -9.31
CA HIS A 254 -3.29 -11.49 -10.03
C HIS A 254 -3.00 -10.21 -9.24
N LEU A 255 -3.74 -9.92 -8.15
CA LEU A 255 -3.52 -8.71 -7.37
C LEU A 255 -2.20 -8.79 -6.60
N ARG A 256 -1.35 -7.79 -6.77
CA ARG A 256 -0.11 -7.61 -6.01
C ARG A 256 -0.23 -6.46 -5.02
N MET A 257 0.60 -6.46 -4.00
CA MET A 257 0.73 -5.35 -3.06
C MET A 257 1.20 -4.07 -3.79
N GLY A 258 0.58 -2.94 -3.47
CA GLY A 258 0.97 -1.64 -4.00
C GLY A 258 -0.15 -0.60 -4.07
N CYS A 259 0.23 0.66 -4.27
CA CYS A 259 -0.72 1.77 -4.38
C CYS A 259 -1.68 1.62 -5.58
N ALA A 260 -1.24 0.93 -6.64
CA ALA A 260 -2.04 0.71 -7.85
C ALA A 260 -3.32 -0.09 -7.56
N THR A 261 -3.27 -1.03 -6.62
CA THR A 261 -4.41 -1.82 -6.16
C THR A 261 -5.12 -1.18 -4.98
N ALA A 262 -4.38 -0.56 -4.05
CA ALA A 262 -4.93 -0.02 -2.80
C ALA A 262 -5.99 1.07 -3.02
N LEU A 263 -5.77 2.01 -3.95
CA LEU A 263 -6.74 3.08 -4.26
C LEU A 263 -8.06 2.54 -4.84
N PRO A 264 -8.03 1.69 -5.90
CA PRO A 264 -9.24 1.04 -6.43
C PRO A 264 -9.98 0.20 -5.39
N MET A 265 -9.25 -0.61 -4.60
CA MET A 265 -9.85 -1.42 -3.53
C MET A 265 -10.52 -0.54 -2.48
N GLY A 266 -9.89 0.58 -2.09
CA GLY A 266 -10.49 1.55 -1.16
C GLY A 266 -11.80 2.12 -1.68
N ALA A 267 -11.84 2.53 -2.94
CA ALA A 267 -13.04 3.04 -3.57
C ALA A 267 -14.14 1.97 -3.68
N HIS A 268 -13.76 0.74 -4.06
CA HIS A 268 -14.69 -0.38 -4.22
C HIS A 268 -15.31 -0.82 -2.89
N VAL A 269 -14.49 -0.99 -1.83
CA VAL A 269 -14.98 -1.33 -0.49
C VAL A 269 -15.93 -0.24 0.04
N ALA A 270 -15.62 1.03 -0.18
CA ALA A 270 -16.52 2.12 0.19
C ALA A 270 -17.88 2.03 -0.54
N ASP A 271 -17.85 1.71 -1.84
CA ASP A 271 -19.08 1.51 -2.60
C ASP A 271 -19.88 0.30 -2.08
N ASN A 272 -19.21 -0.82 -1.80
CA ASN A 272 -19.87 -2.01 -1.27
C ASN A 272 -20.44 -1.80 0.14
N VAL A 273 -19.71 -1.16 1.04
CA VAL A 273 -20.23 -0.80 2.37
C VAL A 273 -21.46 0.09 2.24
N HIS A 274 -21.43 1.10 1.36
CA HIS A 274 -22.58 1.95 1.11
C HIS A 274 -23.80 1.18 0.58
N ARG A 275 -23.59 0.25 -0.38
CA ARG A 275 -24.64 -0.62 -0.93
C ARG A 275 -25.27 -1.50 0.15
N VAL A 276 -24.46 -2.19 0.94
CA VAL A 276 -24.94 -3.07 2.02
C VAL A 276 -25.73 -2.28 3.07
N LEU A 277 -25.28 -1.08 3.43
CA LEU A 277 -26.02 -0.17 4.33
C LEU A 277 -27.33 0.34 3.72
N ALA A 278 -27.47 0.31 2.41
CA ALA A 278 -28.71 0.61 1.69
C ALA A 278 -29.60 -0.64 1.44
N GLY A 279 -29.21 -1.81 1.95
CA GLY A 279 -29.93 -3.07 1.75
C GLY A 279 -29.66 -3.73 0.39
N GLU A 280 -28.63 -3.29 -0.34
CA GLU A 280 -28.25 -3.85 -1.62
C GLU A 280 -27.11 -4.87 -1.48
N ALA A 281 -26.99 -5.79 -2.44
CA ALA A 281 -25.90 -6.77 -2.48
C ALA A 281 -24.55 -6.10 -2.82
N ALA A 282 -23.47 -6.61 -2.21
CA ALA A 282 -22.11 -6.26 -2.61
C ALA A 282 -21.80 -6.78 -4.02
N THR A 283 -20.89 -6.09 -4.72
CA THR A 283 -20.44 -6.44 -6.05
C THR A 283 -18.99 -6.93 -6.03
N GLY A 284 -18.60 -7.79 -6.99
CA GLY A 284 -17.24 -8.25 -7.14
C GLY A 284 -16.27 -7.11 -7.54
N PHE A 285 -15.03 -7.19 -7.03
CA PHE A 285 -13.98 -6.25 -7.40
C PHE A 285 -13.42 -6.59 -8.78
N ASP A 286 -13.55 -5.65 -9.70
CA ASP A 286 -12.99 -5.76 -11.05
C ASP A 286 -11.82 -4.77 -11.20
N PHE A 287 -10.63 -5.32 -11.41
CA PHE A 287 -9.40 -4.57 -11.58
C PHE A 287 -8.46 -5.26 -12.57
N GLY A 288 -7.77 -4.47 -13.38
CA GLY A 288 -6.69 -4.92 -14.23
C GLY A 288 -5.52 -3.94 -14.17
N PHE A 289 -4.31 -4.49 -14.21
CA PHE A 289 -3.11 -3.68 -14.34
C PHE A 289 -2.99 -3.06 -15.73
N SER A 290 -2.10 -2.08 -15.88
CA SER A 290 -1.76 -1.46 -17.16
C SER A 290 -0.26 -1.26 -17.28
N PHE A 291 0.44 -1.02 -16.17
CA PHE A 291 1.89 -0.80 -16.14
C PHE A 291 2.48 -1.01 -14.74
N ARG A 292 3.81 -1.20 -14.72
CA ARG A 292 4.65 -1.11 -13.53
C ARG A 292 5.62 0.05 -13.71
N CYS A 293 5.95 0.73 -12.61
CA CYS A 293 6.87 1.86 -12.62
C CYS A 293 8.06 1.59 -11.72
N VAL A 294 9.26 1.81 -12.23
CA VAL A 294 10.52 1.73 -11.46
C VAL A 294 11.28 3.03 -11.69
N SER A 295 11.65 3.75 -10.62
CA SER A 295 12.62 4.84 -10.71
C SER A 295 14.05 4.28 -10.67
N LEU A 296 14.93 4.93 -11.41
CA LEU A 296 16.35 4.64 -11.46
C LEU A 296 17.10 5.95 -11.16
N GLY A 297 17.09 6.31 -9.86
CA GLY A 297 17.41 7.68 -9.45
C GLY A 297 16.34 8.68 -9.91
N ARG A 298 16.68 9.97 -9.98
CA ARG A 298 15.70 11.05 -10.29
C ARG A 298 15.52 11.32 -11.78
N ARG A 299 16.46 10.91 -12.62
CA ARG A 299 16.50 11.30 -14.04
C ARG A 299 16.24 10.16 -15.00
N ASN A 300 16.09 8.94 -14.49
CA ASN A 300 15.87 7.74 -15.27
C ASN A 300 14.74 6.92 -14.67
N GLY A 301 14.06 6.13 -15.47
CA GLY A 301 12.97 5.27 -15.03
C GLY A 301 12.57 4.27 -16.10
N LEU A 302 11.87 3.24 -15.64
CA LEU A 302 11.26 2.21 -16.47
C LEU A 302 9.77 2.16 -16.17
N ILE A 303 8.95 2.31 -17.20
CA ILE A 303 7.53 1.97 -17.20
C ILE A 303 7.38 0.74 -18.09
N GLU A 304 7.09 -0.40 -17.48
CA GLU A 304 6.79 -1.64 -18.17
C GLU A 304 5.28 -1.75 -18.34
N PHE A 305 4.78 -1.80 -19.58
CA PHE A 305 3.36 -2.03 -19.82
C PHE A 305 3.02 -3.50 -19.65
N VAL A 306 1.94 -3.75 -18.93
CA VAL A 306 1.46 -5.10 -18.60
C VAL A 306 -0.01 -5.26 -19.05
N ASP A 307 -0.45 -6.51 -19.15
CA ASP A 307 -1.85 -6.83 -19.34
C ASP A 307 -2.65 -6.74 -18.01
N ARG A 308 -3.93 -7.07 -18.06
CA ARG A 308 -4.82 -7.04 -16.88
C ARG A 308 -4.32 -7.93 -15.73
N CYS A 309 -3.66 -9.03 -16.06
CA CYS A 309 -3.14 -10.00 -15.10
C CYS A 309 -1.70 -9.71 -14.65
N ASP A 310 -1.19 -8.50 -14.91
CA ASP A 310 0.17 -8.06 -14.57
C ASP A 310 1.27 -8.82 -15.35
N VAL A 311 0.95 -9.37 -16.52
CA VAL A 311 1.91 -10.03 -17.41
C VAL A 311 2.52 -9.00 -18.35
N PRO A 312 3.88 -8.95 -18.48
CA PRO A 312 4.55 -8.00 -19.37
C PRO A 312 4.14 -8.14 -20.84
N THR A 313 3.86 -7.00 -21.49
CA THR A 313 3.48 -6.95 -22.92
C THR A 313 4.67 -6.75 -23.86
N GLY A 314 5.88 -6.59 -23.32
CA GLY A 314 7.09 -6.24 -24.08
C GLY A 314 7.19 -4.76 -24.46
N ARG A 315 6.15 -3.96 -24.22
CA ARG A 315 6.17 -2.49 -24.42
C ARG A 315 6.70 -1.80 -23.18
N ARG A 316 7.51 -0.75 -23.39
CA ARG A 316 8.09 0.02 -22.29
C ARG A 316 8.30 1.49 -22.66
N LEU A 317 8.43 2.33 -21.62
CA LEU A 317 8.90 3.70 -21.68
C LEU A 317 10.08 3.83 -20.71
N THR A 318 11.19 4.41 -21.14
CA THR A 318 12.44 4.42 -20.38
C THR A 318 13.07 5.81 -20.30
N GLY A 319 14.15 5.94 -19.53
CA GLY A 319 14.92 7.19 -19.48
C GLY A 319 14.16 8.33 -18.79
N ARG A 320 14.34 9.53 -19.28
CA ARG A 320 13.69 10.75 -18.74
C ARG A 320 12.17 10.72 -18.86
N GLU A 321 11.64 10.13 -19.92
CA GLU A 321 10.19 10.00 -20.11
C GLU A 321 9.60 9.04 -19.08
N GLY A 322 10.26 7.89 -18.81
CA GLY A 322 9.88 6.98 -17.75
C GLY A 322 9.91 7.64 -16.37
N ALA A 323 10.95 8.40 -16.05
CA ALA A 323 11.05 9.15 -14.81
C ALA A 323 9.93 10.19 -14.68
N SER A 324 9.65 10.97 -15.73
CA SER A 324 8.57 11.96 -15.74
C SER A 324 7.19 11.33 -15.58
N PHE A 325 6.95 10.19 -16.24
CA PHE A 325 5.71 9.46 -16.10
C PHE A 325 5.50 8.99 -14.65
N LYS A 326 6.52 8.34 -14.06
CA LYS A 326 6.45 7.91 -12.66
C LYS A 326 6.22 9.07 -11.70
N GLU A 327 6.90 10.20 -11.89
CA GLU A 327 6.70 11.38 -11.06
C GLU A 327 5.24 11.86 -11.09
N LYS A 328 4.60 11.88 -12.27
CA LYS A 328 3.18 12.21 -12.39
C LYS A 328 2.29 11.21 -11.63
N ILE A 329 2.57 9.92 -11.73
CA ILE A 329 1.84 8.89 -10.96
C ILE A 329 2.02 9.09 -9.46
N CYS A 330 3.25 9.33 -8.98
CA CYS A 330 3.51 9.55 -7.56
C CYS A 330 2.78 10.78 -7.00
N ARG A 331 2.57 11.83 -7.80
CA ARG A 331 1.76 13.00 -7.42
C ARG A 331 0.27 12.67 -7.42
N LEU A 332 -0.19 11.95 -8.43
CA LEU A 332 -1.60 11.58 -8.57
C LEU A 332 -2.08 10.69 -7.42
N VAL A 333 -1.30 9.70 -7.03
CA VAL A 333 -1.72 8.75 -5.98
C VAL A 333 -1.83 9.40 -4.60
N ILE A 334 -1.11 10.49 -4.32
CA ILE A 334 -1.21 11.22 -3.06
C ILE A 334 -2.40 12.17 -3.00
N ASP A 335 -2.80 12.74 -4.14
CA ASP A 335 -3.91 13.69 -4.23
C ASP A 335 -5.28 13.01 -4.45
N ALA A 336 -5.30 11.88 -5.15
CA ALA A 336 -6.52 11.17 -5.51
C ALA A 336 -7.43 10.81 -4.31
N PRO A 337 -6.93 10.35 -3.15
CA PRO A 337 -7.78 9.99 -2.03
C PRO A 337 -8.65 11.12 -1.49
N ARG A 338 -8.25 12.37 -1.69
CA ARG A 338 -9.02 13.54 -1.26
C ARG A 338 -9.75 14.23 -2.42
N ARG A 339 -9.02 14.54 -3.50
CA ARG A 339 -9.55 15.38 -4.59
C ARG A 339 -10.56 14.67 -5.47
N SER A 340 -10.45 13.35 -5.60
CA SER A 340 -11.30 12.59 -6.52
C SER A 340 -12.12 11.48 -5.83
N ALA A 341 -12.15 11.40 -4.51
CA ALA A 341 -12.78 10.29 -3.78
C ALA A 341 -14.22 10.02 -4.24
N ALA A 342 -15.07 11.06 -4.35
CA ALA A 342 -16.47 10.92 -4.74
C ALA A 342 -16.66 10.35 -6.15
N GLY A 343 -15.84 10.77 -7.11
CA GLY A 343 -15.92 10.38 -8.53
C GLY A 343 -14.80 9.48 -9.00
N TYR A 344 -13.98 8.91 -8.10
CA TYR A 344 -12.82 8.12 -8.47
C TYR A 344 -13.20 6.92 -9.32
N ARG A 345 -12.55 6.80 -10.47
CA ARG A 345 -12.61 5.66 -11.38
C ARG A 345 -11.20 5.18 -11.67
N TRP A 346 -11.03 3.87 -11.79
CA TRP A 346 -9.72 3.28 -12.06
C TRP A 346 -9.67 2.65 -13.46
N LEU A 347 -8.46 2.59 -14.00
CA LEU A 347 -8.18 1.89 -15.25
C LEU A 347 -8.33 0.38 -15.07
N GLY A 348 -8.59 -0.33 -16.17
CA GLY A 348 -8.66 -1.79 -16.16
C GLY A 348 -9.99 -2.39 -15.66
N ARG A 349 -10.98 -1.58 -15.26
CA ARG A 349 -12.35 -2.05 -15.01
C ARG A 349 -13.00 -2.45 -16.33
N GLN A 350 -13.60 -3.64 -16.40
CA GLN A 350 -14.47 -3.99 -17.52
C GLN A 350 -15.74 -3.14 -17.44
N ARG A 351 -16.19 -2.63 -18.57
CA ARG A 351 -17.42 -1.82 -18.66
C ARG A 351 -18.64 -2.70 -18.77
#